data_89d526eae5745e89735756f1379b8c50
#
_entry.id   89d526eae5745e89735756f1379b8c50
#
_cell.length_a   1.000
_cell.length_b   1.000
_cell.length_c   1.000
_cell.angle_alpha   90.00
_cell.angle_beta   90.00
_cell.angle_gamma   90.00
#
_symmetry.space_group_name_H-M   'P 1'
#
loop_
_entity.id
_entity.type
_entity.pdbx_description
1 polymer ?
#
loop_
_entity_poly.entity_id
_entity_poly.type
_entity_poly.pdbx_seq_one_letter_code
_entity_poly.pdbx_strand_id
1 'polypeptide(L)'
;MTAAGSERIVHLRRFELEVKTLVERLDYHAARRQAGGETPVVALFDGSLIVSFALKMPPPYPDRYAAAAQRLLDASRRTHIPLLGYIDTSYARDTITMLRALSGDALPPPRGIHDALLWGESLAWGDRTPAFLSAREDLAAMGYRGGSDAVAFVYLRAAGDRPPARVEFPAWVLEAGQLDQVMDVLRAEIITGQGYPYSIEAADAVAVISAEDRARFYALFQQFAEREGLDFTFSRKALSKSRRRV
;
A
#
# COMPACT_ATOMS: atom_id res chain seq x y z
N MET A 1 -23.50 -10.63 14.15
CA MET A 1 -22.20 -10.13 13.63
C MET A 1 -21.61 -9.21 14.68
N THR A 2 -20.41 -9.47 15.18
CA THR A 2 -19.74 -8.60 16.18
C THR A 2 -19.23 -7.33 15.50
N ALA A 3 -19.14 -6.21 16.21
CA ALA A 3 -18.63 -4.94 15.69
C ALA A 3 -17.23 -5.10 15.03
N ALA A 4 -16.34 -5.90 15.63
CA ALA A 4 -15.02 -6.22 15.09
C ALA A 4 -15.07 -7.00 13.77
N GLY A 5 -16.10 -7.82 13.53
CA GLY A 5 -16.29 -8.53 12.26
C GLY A 5 -16.71 -7.58 11.14
N SER A 6 -17.59 -6.61 11.44
CA SER A 6 -18.03 -5.59 10.48
C SER A 6 -16.89 -4.68 10.03
N GLU A 7 -16.04 -4.26 10.96
CA GLU A 7 -14.88 -3.41 10.66
C GLU A 7 -13.88 -4.10 9.73
N ARG A 8 -13.54 -5.37 10.00
CA ARG A 8 -12.63 -6.15 9.14
C ARG A 8 -13.15 -6.31 7.71
N ILE A 9 -14.46 -6.52 7.54
CA ILE A 9 -15.09 -6.61 6.22
C ILE A 9 -14.94 -5.28 5.47
N VAL A 10 -15.17 -4.15 6.13
CA VAL A 10 -15.03 -2.82 5.53
C VAL A 10 -13.59 -2.58 5.06
N HIS A 11 -12.60 -2.85 5.90
CA HIS A 11 -11.19 -2.70 5.53
C HIS A 11 -10.79 -3.61 4.35
N LEU A 12 -11.22 -4.87 4.35
CA LEU A 12 -10.96 -5.77 3.24
C LEU A 12 -11.62 -5.27 1.94
N ARG A 13 -12.87 -4.82 2.01
CA ARG A 13 -13.57 -4.29 0.83
C ARG A 13 -12.93 -3.03 0.29
N ARG A 14 -12.51 -2.14 1.16
CA ARG A 14 -11.74 -0.95 0.77
C ARG A 14 -10.47 -1.37 0.02
N PHE A 15 -9.66 -2.26 0.58
CA PHE A 15 -8.44 -2.77 -0.06
C PHE A 15 -8.73 -3.42 -1.43
N GLU A 16 -9.76 -4.28 -1.53
CA GLU A 16 -10.16 -4.91 -2.79
C GLU A 16 -10.58 -3.89 -3.86
N LEU A 17 -11.26 -2.81 -3.46
CA LEU A 17 -11.68 -1.74 -4.37
C LEU A 17 -10.50 -0.88 -4.82
N GLU A 18 -9.59 -0.53 -3.93
CA GLU A 18 -8.35 0.19 -4.24
C GLU A 18 -7.53 -0.60 -5.26
N VAL A 19 -7.29 -1.89 -5.00
CA VAL A 19 -6.59 -2.78 -5.93
C VAL A 19 -7.31 -2.88 -7.26
N LYS A 20 -8.63 -3.09 -7.27
CA LYS A 20 -9.42 -3.16 -8.51
C LYS A 20 -9.27 -1.90 -9.35
N THR A 21 -9.43 -0.74 -8.72
CA THR A 21 -9.30 0.56 -9.40
C THR A 21 -7.92 0.74 -10.00
N LEU A 22 -6.87 0.39 -9.25
CA LEU A 22 -5.50 0.52 -9.73
C LEU A 22 -5.21 -0.44 -10.89
N VAL A 23 -5.68 -1.69 -10.83
CA VAL A 23 -5.59 -2.65 -11.95
C VAL A 23 -6.29 -2.12 -13.20
N GLU A 24 -7.49 -1.58 -13.08
CA GLU A 24 -8.22 -0.98 -14.21
C GLU A 24 -7.46 0.21 -14.82
N ARG A 25 -6.77 1.00 -13.98
CA ARG A 25 -5.92 2.11 -14.45
C ARG A 25 -4.66 1.61 -15.16
N LEU A 26 -4.01 0.57 -14.66
CA LEU A 26 -2.88 -0.06 -15.33
C LEU A 26 -3.28 -0.56 -16.73
N ASP A 27 -4.41 -1.25 -16.83
CA ASP A 27 -4.93 -1.76 -18.12
C ASP A 27 -5.27 -0.62 -19.09
N TYR A 28 -5.91 0.43 -18.61
CA TYR A 28 -6.23 1.62 -19.40
C TYR A 28 -4.97 2.28 -19.97
N HIS A 29 -3.95 2.51 -19.15
CA HIS A 29 -2.71 3.14 -19.60
C HIS A 29 -1.89 2.23 -20.53
N ALA A 30 -1.90 0.91 -20.30
CA ALA A 30 -1.28 -0.04 -21.21
C ALA A 30 -1.93 -0.01 -22.60
N ALA A 31 -3.25 0.02 -22.67
CA ALA A 31 -3.99 0.12 -23.93
C ALA A 31 -3.71 1.46 -24.64
N ARG A 32 -3.64 2.57 -23.93
CA ARG A 32 -3.27 3.87 -24.51
C ARG A 32 -1.87 3.89 -25.08
N ARG A 33 -0.90 3.29 -24.39
CA ARG A 33 0.48 3.17 -24.85
C ARG A 33 0.55 2.36 -26.16
N GLN A 34 -0.18 1.25 -26.26
CA GLN A 34 -0.28 0.46 -27.47
C GLN A 34 -0.90 1.23 -28.64
N ALA A 35 -1.79 2.17 -28.36
CA ALA A 35 -2.41 3.05 -29.37
C ALA A 35 -1.53 4.26 -29.76
N GLY A 36 -0.24 4.29 -29.37
CA GLY A 36 0.70 5.35 -29.72
C GLY A 36 0.79 6.51 -28.71
N GLY A 37 0.21 6.38 -27.54
CA GLY A 37 0.40 7.33 -26.43
C GLY A 37 1.70 7.02 -25.69
N GLU A 38 2.66 7.93 -25.70
CA GLU A 38 4.03 7.70 -25.17
C GLU A 38 4.28 8.18 -23.74
N THR A 39 3.28 8.50 -22.96
CA THR A 39 3.53 9.00 -21.60
C THR A 39 3.99 7.85 -20.69
N PRO A 40 5.23 7.88 -20.16
CA PRO A 40 5.66 6.94 -19.13
C PRO A 40 4.74 7.04 -17.91
N VAL A 41 4.35 5.89 -17.36
CA VAL A 41 3.46 5.80 -16.21
C VAL A 41 4.14 4.97 -15.13
N VAL A 42 4.09 5.44 -13.90
CA VAL A 42 4.42 4.71 -12.68
C VAL A 42 3.18 4.70 -11.81
N ALA A 43 2.83 3.54 -11.27
CA ALA A 43 1.72 3.40 -10.34
C ALA A 43 2.22 3.47 -8.91
N LEU A 44 1.57 4.25 -8.06
CA LEU A 44 1.82 4.32 -6.62
C LEU A 44 0.67 3.69 -5.86
N PHE A 45 1.00 2.86 -4.90
CA PHE A 45 0.08 2.25 -3.94
C PHE A 45 0.42 2.75 -2.55
N ASP A 46 -0.57 3.28 -1.83
CA ASP A 46 -0.40 3.76 -0.46
C ASP A 46 -0.36 2.57 0.51
N GLY A 47 0.82 2.06 0.76
CA GLY A 47 1.06 0.95 1.67
C GLY A 47 1.90 -0.17 1.09
N SER A 48 1.96 -1.28 1.83
CA SER A 48 2.76 -2.44 1.49
C SER A 48 2.10 -3.30 0.41
N LEU A 49 2.90 -3.73 -0.55
CA LEU A 49 2.52 -4.78 -1.51
C LEU A 49 2.53 -6.17 -0.86
N ILE A 50 3.13 -6.30 0.33
CA ILE A 50 3.20 -7.51 1.13
C ILE A 50 2.17 -7.43 2.26
N VAL A 51 1.07 -8.15 2.14
CA VAL A 51 -0.06 -8.09 3.07
C VAL A 51 0.07 -9.06 4.27
N SER A 52 1.27 -9.21 4.82
CA SER A 52 1.56 -10.15 5.92
C SER A 52 0.76 -9.90 7.20
N PHE A 53 0.24 -8.69 7.40
CA PHE A 53 -0.67 -8.37 8.50
C PHE A 53 -1.93 -9.24 8.48
N ALA A 54 -2.34 -9.69 7.29
CA ALA A 54 -3.53 -10.51 7.12
C ALA A 54 -3.38 -11.94 7.68
N LEU A 55 -2.14 -12.45 7.82
CA LEU A 55 -1.87 -13.77 8.41
C LEU A 55 -2.42 -13.94 9.83
N LYS A 56 -2.56 -12.83 10.57
CA LYS A 56 -3.12 -12.83 11.93
C LYS A 56 -4.64 -12.78 11.96
N MET A 57 -5.28 -12.72 10.79
CA MET A 57 -6.74 -12.65 10.68
C MET A 57 -7.33 -14.05 10.51
N PRO A 58 -8.59 -14.28 10.89
CA PRO A 58 -9.26 -15.55 10.64
C PRO A 58 -9.57 -15.73 9.14
N PRO A 59 -9.73 -16.97 8.66
CA PRO A 59 -10.26 -17.22 7.33
C PRO A 59 -11.63 -16.52 7.12
N PRO A 60 -11.93 -16.04 5.91
CA PRO A 60 -11.16 -16.11 4.66
C PRO A 60 -10.28 -14.87 4.39
N TYR A 61 -10.01 -14.03 5.40
CA TYR A 61 -9.33 -12.74 5.21
C TYR A 61 -7.92 -12.87 4.59
N PRO A 62 -7.02 -13.77 5.10
CA PRO A 62 -5.67 -13.88 4.55
C PRO A 62 -5.66 -14.16 3.05
N ASP A 63 -6.45 -15.12 2.61
CA ASP A 63 -6.51 -15.55 1.20
C ASP A 63 -7.04 -14.43 0.31
N ARG A 64 -8.01 -13.66 0.79
CA ARG A 64 -8.61 -12.55 0.02
C ARG A 64 -7.66 -11.37 -0.13
N TYR A 65 -6.95 -10.99 0.94
CA TYR A 65 -5.91 -9.96 0.85
C TYR A 65 -4.78 -10.41 -0.07
N ALA A 66 -4.28 -11.63 0.09
CA ALA A 66 -3.23 -12.18 -0.76
C ALA A 66 -3.64 -12.23 -2.24
N ALA A 67 -4.83 -12.74 -2.54
CA ALA A 67 -5.33 -12.78 -3.91
C ALA A 67 -5.49 -11.40 -4.54
N ALA A 68 -5.88 -10.38 -3.76
CA ALA A 68 -5.95 -9.01 -4.24
C ALA A 68 -4.56 -8.44 -4.52
N ALA A 69 -3.60 -8.59 -3.60
CA ALA A 69 -2.22 -8.14 -3.80
C ALA A 69 -1.57 -8.81 -5.02
N GLN A 70 -1.75 -10.11 -5.19
CA GLN A 70 -1.24 -10.84 -6.36
C GLN A 70 -1.81 -10.32 -7.67
N ARG A 71 -3.12 -10.06 -7.74
CA ARG A 71 -3.74 -9.45 -8.93
C ARG A 71 -3.10 -8.13 -9.31
N LEU A 72 -2.73 -7.31 -8.32
CA LEU A 72 -2.08 -6.03 -8.55
C LEU A 72 -0.64 -6.22 -9.08
N LEU A 73 0.13 -7.14 -8.49
CA LEU A 73 1.48 -7.49 -8.95
C LEU A 73 1.46 -8.06 -10.37
N ASP A 74 0.54 -8.99 -10.64
CA ASP A 74 0.36 -9.59 -11.97
C ASP A 74 -0.05 -8.55 -13.02
N ALA A 75 -0.90 -7.58 -12.66
CA ALA A 75 -1.29 -6.50 -13.55
C ALA A 75 -0.10 -5.59 -13.89
N SER A 76 0.72 -5.20 -12.91
CA SER A 76 1.94 -4.44 -13.14
C SER A 76 2.89 -5.16 -14.11
N ARG A 77 3.13 -6.45 -13.88
CA ARG A 77 3.98 -7.26 -14.74
C ARG A 77 3.42 -7.39 -16.16
N ARG A 78 2.15 -7.74 -16.29
CA ARG A 78 1.48 -7.92 -17.58
C ARG A 78 1.45 -6.63 -18.42
N THR A 79 1.23 -5.50 -17.77
CA THR A 79 1.18 -4.19 -18.44
C THR A 79 2.55 -3.57 -18.65
N HIS A 80 3.61 -4.10 -18.01
CA HIS A 80 4.94 -3.48 -17.95
C HIS A 80 4.87 -2.02 -17.47
N ILE A 81 3.98 -1.73 -16.51
CA ILE A 81 3.92 -0.46 -15.82
C ILE A 81 4.45 -0.67 -14.41
N PRO A 82 5.55 0.01 -14.02
CA PRO A 82 6.12 -0.09 -12.68
C PRO A 82 5.09 0.25 -11.62
N LEU A 83 5.06 -0.56 -10.56
CA LEU A 83 4.22 -0.39 -9.38
C LEU A 83 5.12 -0.19 -8.17
N LEU A 84 4.86 0.84 -7.39
CA LEU A 84 5.54 1.10 -6.12
C LEU A 84 4.52 1.07 -4.98
N GLY A 85 4.81 0.28 -3.94
CA GLY A 85 4.17 0.40 -2.63
C GLY A 85 4.99 1.35 -1.77
N TYR A 86 4.39 2.42 -1.27
CA TYR A 86 5.07 3.41 -0.44
C TYR A 86 4.65 3.26 1.02
N ILE A 87 5.62 3.07 1.91
CA ILE A 87 5.40 2.92 3.34
C ILE A 87 6.25 3.97 4.07
N ASP A 88 5.62 5.07 4.47
CA ASP A 88 6.27 6.20 5.14
C ASP A 88 6.91 5.78 6.47
N THR A 89 6.21 4.99 7.26
CA THR A 89 6.71 4.48 8.54
C THR A 89 6.71 2.96 8.55
N SER A 90 7.89 2.37 8.40
CA SER A 90 8.09 0.93 8.35
C SER A 90 8.74 0.39 9.61
N TYR A 91 8.14 -0.64 10.19
CA TYR A 91 8.71 -1.42 11.29
C TYR A 91 9.27 -2.78 10.83
N ALA A 92 9.48 -2.95 9.52
CA ALA A 92 10.04 -4.17 8.95
C ALA A 92 11.48 -4.40 9.44
N ARG A 93 11.89 -5.67 9.43
CA ARG A 93 13.20 -6.12 9.94
C ARG A 93 13.89 -7.08 8.97
N ASP A 94 13.59 -6.95 7.68
CA ASP A 94 14.11 -7.85 6.64
C ASP A 94 15.64 -7.74 6.54
N THR A 95 16.20 -6.52 6.49
CA THR A 95 17.64 -6.31 6.42
C THR A 95 18.35 -6.69 7.73
N ILE A 96 17.76 -6.40 8.88
CA ILE A 96 18.28 -6.84 10.18
C ILE A 96 18.31 -8.38 10.25
N THR A 97 17.27 -9.05 9.80
CA THR A 97 17.20 -10.53 9.77
C THR A 97 18.28 -11.09 8.83
N MET A 98 18.45 -10.50 7.66
CA MET A 98 19.50 -10.87 6.72
C MET A 98 20.91 -10.71 7.32
N LEU A 99 21.19 -9.57 7.94
CA LEU A 99 22.49 -9.30 8.57
C LEU A 99 22.80 -10.29 9.69
N ARG A 100 21.78 -10.66 10.49
CA ARG A 100 21.93 -11.67 11.53
C ARG A 100 22.23 -13.05 10.94
N ALA A 101 21.52 -13.45 9.91
CA ALA A 101 21.79 -14.72 9.24
C ALA A 101 23.21 -14.78 8.66
N LEU A 102 23.69 -13.68 8.06
CA LEU A 102 25.06 -13.56 7.55
C LEU A 102 26.13 -13.59 8.65
N SER A 103 25.80 -13.11 9.86
CA SER A 103 26.70 -13.17 11.02
C SER A 103 26.63 -14.49 11.79
N GLY A 104 25.93 -15.50 11.28
CA GLY A 104 25.74 -16.79 11.95
C GLY A 104 24.98 -16.68 13.27
N ASP A 105 24.00 -15.75 13.36
CA ASP A 105 23.23 -15.44 14.57
C ASP A 105 24.07 -15.02 15.79
N ALA A 106 25.35 -14.67 15.57
CA ALA A 106 26.24 -14.22 16.64
C ALA A 106 25.76 -12.92 17.31
N LEU A 107 24.94 -12.13 16.60
CA LEU A 107 24.36 -10.90 17.12
C LEU A 107 23.00 -11.18 17.76
N PRO A 108 22.77 -10.74 19.02
CA PRO A 108 21.45 -10.84 19.62
C PRO A 108 20.42 -10.02 18.81
N PRO A 109 19.13 -10.41 18.80
CA PRO A 109 18.11 -9.62 18.13
C PRO A 109 18.01 -8.25 18.79
N PRO A 110 18.29 -7.15 18.06
CA PRO A 110 18.23 -5.81 18.63
C PRO A 110 16.78 -5.51 19.03
N ARG A 111 16.57 -5.11 20.28
CA ARG A 111 15.26 -4.70 20.79
C ARG A 111 14.92 -3.30 20.29
N GLY A 112 13.72 -3.12 19.76
CA GLY A 112 13.22 -1.81 19.34
C GLY A 112 13.85 -1.23 18.06
N ILE A 113 14.82 -1.90 17.45
CA ILE A 113 15.44 -1.46 16.18
C ILE A 113 14.71 -2.15 15.02
N HIS A 114 14.39 -1.37 14.01
CA HIS A 114 13.86 -1.81 12.71
C HIS A 114 14.70 -1.24 11.57
N ASP A 115 14.53 -1.77 10.37
CA ASP A 115 15.41 -1.46 9.22
C ASP A 115 15.50 0.04 8.91
N ALA A 116 14.38 0.77 9.00
CA ALA A 116 14.37 2.20 8.74
C ALA A 116 15.25 3.00 9.73
N LEU A 117 15.33 2.58 10.98
CA LEU A 117 16.28 3.17 11.94
C LEU A 117 17.74 2.78 11.63
N LEU A 118 17.95 1.52 11.22
CA LEU A 118 19.29 1.05 10.83
C LEU A 118 19.87 1.90 9.69
N TRP A 119 19.07 2.23 8.69
CA TRP A 119 19.48 3.00 7.52
C TRP A 119 19.42 4.51 7.72
N GLY A 120 18.75 4.98 8.79
CA GLY A 120 18.51 6.40 9.03
C GLY A 120 19.76 7.26 9.12
N GLU A 121 20.82 6.73 9.72
CA GLU A 121 22.10 7.43 9.88
C GLU A 121 23.00 7.35 8.63
N SER A 122 22.73 6.42 7.72
CA SER A 122 23.61 6.11 6.58
C SER A 122 23.16 6.76 5.28
N LEU A 123 21.92 7.25 5.19
CA LEU A 123 21.34 7.81 3.97
C LEU A 123 21.18 9.33 4.09
N ALA A 124 21.74 10.07 3.14
CA ALA A 124 21.42 11.48 2.94
C ALA A 124 20.05 11.62 2.23
N TRP A 125 19.52 12.82 2.20
CA TRP A 125 18.25 13.10 1.51
C TRP A 125 18.33 12.68 0.03
N GLY A 126 17.35 11.96 -0.43
CA GLY A 126 17.29 11.43 -1.80
C GLY A 126 18.07 10.13 -2.03
N ASP A 127 18.94 9.74 -1.08
CA ASP A 127 19.65 8.47 -1.16
C ASP A 127 18.71 7.28 -0.93
N ARG A 128 19.05 6.16 -1.55
CA ARG A 128 18.41 4.87 -1.32
C ARG A 128 19.42 3.77 -1.00
N THR A 129 18.97 2.74 -0.34
CA THR A 129 19.75 1.50 -0.20
C THR A 129 19.86 0.77 -1.55
N PRO A 130 20.77 -0.22 -1.65
CA PRO A 130 20.62 -1.27 -2.66
C PRO A 130 19.22 -1.90 -2.58
N ALA A 131 18.78 -2.50 -3.69
CA ALA A 131 17.53 -3.26 -3.70
C ALA A 131 17.73 -4.62 -3.03
N PHE A 132 16.76 -5.02 -2.22
CA PHE A 132 16.70 -6.32 -1.57
C PHE A 132 15.46 -7.07 -2.04
N LEU A 133 15.57 -8.37 -2.24
CA LEU A 133 14.40 -9.23 -2.42
C LEU A 133 13.84 -9.59 -1.05
N SER A 134 12.53 -9.52 -0.92
CA SER A 134 11.86 -9.99 0.28
C SER A 134 11.84 -11.52 0.28
N ALA A 135 12.58 -12.14 1.19
CA ALA A 135 12.75 -13.60 1.29
C ALA A 135 12.12 -14.16 2.58
N ARG A 136 11.00 -13.61 3.01
CA ARG A 136 10.31 -14.01 4.23
C ARG A 136 9.59 -15.34 4.01
N GLU A 137 9.67 -16.25 4.97
CA GLU A 137 9.06 -17.58 4.90
C GLU A 137 7.52 -17.53 4.77
N ASP A 138 6.89 -16.52 5.39
CA ASP A 138 5.44 -16.34 5.36
C ASP A 138 4.90 -15.94 3.98
N LEU A 139 5.74 -15.42 3.09
CA LEU A 139 5.33 -15.01 1.75
C LEU A 139 4.88 -16.19 0.87
N ALA A 140 5.60 -17.30 0.92
CA ALA A 140 5.24 -18.51 0.18
C ALA A 140 3.87 -19.06 0.62
N ALA A 141 3.59 -19.02 1.93
CA ALA A 141 2.29 -19.43 2.47
C ALA A 141 1.13 -18.53 2.00
N MET A 142 1.41 -17.28 1.68
CA MET A 142 0.44 -16.33 1.10
C MET A 142 0.39 -16.36 -0.44
N GLY A 143 1.10 -17.30 -1.07
CA GLY A 143 1.13 -17.46 -2.52
C GLY A 143 2.00 -16.45 -3.26
N TYR A 144 2.82 -15.64 -2.57
CA TYR A 144 3.84 -14.83 -3.25
C TYR A 144 4.88 -15.76 -3.87
N ARG A 145 5.18 -15.51 -5.14
CA ARG A 145 6.11 -16.32 -5.91
C ARG A 145 7.53 -15.75 -5.78
N GLY A 146 8.51 -16.60 -6.02
CA GLY A 146 9.91 -16.19 -6.11
C GLY A 146 10.31 -15.70 -7.51
N GLY A 147 11.58 -15.35 -7.70
CA GLY A 147 12.10 -14.86 -8.97
C GLY A 147 11.50 -13.51 -9.34
N SER A 148 11.15 -13.33 -10.61
CA SER A 148 10.55 -12.09 -11.14
C SER A 148 9.17 -11.76 -10.57
N ASP A 149 8.51 -12.73 -9.95
CA ASP A 149 7.24 -12.56 -9.24
C ASP A 149 7.43 -12.16 -7.77
N ALA A 150 8.67 -12.08 -7.30
CA ALA A 150 8.99 -11.64 -5.94
C ALA A 150 8.74 -10.15 -5.77
N VAL A 151 8.59 -9.73 -4.52
CA VAL A 151 8.59 -8.31 -4.15
C VAL A 151 10.00 -7.93 -3.69
N ALA A 152 10.54 -6.92 -4.33
CA ALA A 152 11.78 -6.25 -3.92
C ALA A 152 11.46 -4.97 -3.14
N PHE A 153 12.46 -4.47 -2.40
CA PHE A 153 12.32 -3.21 -1.68
C PHE A 153 13.63 -2.45 -1.58
N VAL A 154 13.51 -1.14 -1.38
CA VAL A 154 14.58 -0.23 -0.96
C VAL A 154 14.12 0.60 0.23
N TYR A 155 15.06 1.18 0.96
CA TYR A 155 14.79 2.29 1.86
C TYR A 155 15.25 3.58 1.20
N LEU A 156 14.36 4.57 1.10
CA LEU A 156 14.59 5.87 0.47
C LEU A 156 14.49 6.98 1.52
N ARG A 157 15.50 7.84 1.63
CA ARG A 157 15.47 9.01 2.51
C ARG A 157 14.61 10.12 1.87
N ALA A 158 13.30 10.09 2.16
CA ALA A 158 12.32 11.00 1.60
C ALA A 158 12.33 12.38 2.28
N ALA A 159 12.67 12.44 3.59
CA ALA A 159 12.72 13.66 4.38
C ALA A 159 13.90 13.64 5.35
N GLY A 160 14.42 14.81 5.72
CA GLY A 160 15.57 14.93 6.61
C GLY A 160 15.24 14.63 8.08
N ASP A 161 14.03 14.88 8.49
CA ASP A 161 13.53 14.80 9.86
C ASP A 161 12.87 13.46 10.24
N ARG A 162 12.78 12.52 9.29
CA ARG A 162 12.12 11.21 9.48
C ARG A 162 13.03 10.07 9.07
N PRO A 163 12.82 8.85 9.62
CA PRO A 163 13.46 7.66 9.10
C PRO A 163 13.16 7.44 7.61
N PRO A 164 14.02 6.74 6.86
CA PRO A 164 13.78 6.41 5.47
C PRO A 164 12.47 5.64 5.27
N ALA A 165 11.71 6.03 4.25
CA ALA A 165 10.53 5.30 3.81
C ALA A 165 10.93 3.97 3.18
N ARG A 166 10.11 2.94 3.37
CA ARG A 166 10.24 1.67 2.65
C ARG A 166 9.45 1.75 1.35
N VAL A 167 10.11 1.46 0.24
CA VAL A 167 9.49 1.41 -1.08
C VAL A 167 9.57 -0.02 -1.60
N GLU A 168 8.42 -0.63 -1.83
CA GLU A 168 8.30 -2.00 -2.35
C GLU A 168 7.91 -1.97 -3.82
N PHE A 169 8.40 -2.92 -4.60
CA PHE A 169 8.10 -3.03 -6.02
C PHE A 169 8.26 -4.48 -6.51
N PRO A 170 7.57 -4.88 -7.61
CA PRO A 170 7.79 -6.18 -8.21
C PRO A 170 9.22 -6.32 -8.72
N ALA A 171 9.86 -7.48 -8.48
CA ALA A 171 11.27 -7.71 -8.83
C ALA A 171 11.56 -7.53 -10.34
N TRP A 172 10.56 -7.70 -11.21
CA TRP A 172 10.72 -7.47 -12.63
C TRP A 172 11.18 -6.03 -12.97
N VAL A 173 10.85 -5.03 -12.13
CA VAL A 173 11.31 -3.64 -12.30
C VAL A 173 12.83 -3.55 -12.20
N LEU A 174 13.42 -4.34 -11.27
CA LEU A 174 14.87 -4.45 -11.11
C LEU A 174 15.49 -5.19 -12.29
N GLU A 175 14.92 -6.31 -12.68
CA GLU A 175 15.39 -7.14 -13.81
C GLU A 175 15.34 -6.37 -15.14
N ALA A 176 14.34 -5.52 -15.33
CA ALA A 176 14.21 -4.64 -16.49
C ALA A 176 15.16 -3.42 -16.47
N GLY A 177 15.97 -3.24 -15.42
CA GLY A 177 16.88 -2.10 -15.27
C GLY A 177 16.16 -0.76 -15.08
N GLN A 178 14.90 -0.74 -14.66
CA GLN A 178 14.08 0.47 -14.57
C GLN A 178 14.13 1.12 -13.19
N LEU A 179 14.78 0.50 -12.21
CA LEU A 179 14.71 0.95 -10.81
C LEU A 179 15.13 2.41 -10.64
N ASP A 180 16.24 2.84 -11.22
CA ASP A 180 16.73 4.21 -11.04
C ASP A 180 15.76 5.24 -11.63
N GLN A 181 15.24 4.98 -12.83
CA GLN A 181 14.25 5.85 -13.46
C GLN A 181 12.97 5.96 -12.62
N VAL A 182 12.50 4.85 -12.09
CA VAL A 182 11.29 4.80 -11.25
C VAL A 182 11.52 5.52 -9.91
N MET A 183 12.72 5.39 -9.32
CA MET A 183 13.08 6.12 -8.12
C MET A 183 13.21 7.63 -8.37
N ASP A 184 13.66 8.06 -9.55
CA ASP A 184 13.71 9.49 -9.90
C ASP A 184 12.30 10.08 -10.03
N VAL A 185 11.35 9.33 -10.60
CA VAL A 185 9.93 9.73 -10.61
C VAL A 185 9.41 9.86 -9.17
N LEU A 186 9.68 8.88 -8.31
CA LEU A 186 9.25 8.93 -6.91
C LEU A 186 9.88 10.12 -6.15
N ARG A 187 11.17 10.43 -6.39
CA ARG A 187 11.81 11.61 -5.80
C ARG A 187 11.14 12.91 -6.26
N ALA A 188 10.79 13.01 -7.55
CA ALA A 188 10.05 14.16 -8.07
C ALA A 188 8.67 14.32 -7.40
N GLU A 189 7.94 13.22 -7.19
CA GLU A 189 6.69 13.19 -6.44
C GLU A 189 6.88 13.67 -5.00
N ILE A 190 7.93 13.20 -4.32
CA ILE A 190 8.28 13.57 -2.94
C ILE A 190 8.67 15.05 -2.84
N ILE A 191 9.43 15.58 -3.80
CA ILE A 191 9.76 17.02 -3.87
C ILE A 191 8.49 17.85 -4.02
N THR A 192 7.61 17.45 -4.93
CA THR A 192 6.35 18.14 -5.20
C THR A 192 5.44 18.13 -3.97
N GLY A 193 5.36 17.02 -3.26
CA GLY A 193 4.56 16.83 -2.04
C GLY A 193 5.30 17.20 -0.74
N GLN A 194 6.45 17.88 -0.82
CA GLN A 194 7.17 18.42 0.34
C GLN A 194 7.55 17.35 1.40
N GLY A 195 7.97 16.19 0.95
CA GLY A 195 8.42 15.08 1.81
C GLY A 195 7.53 13.84 1.79
N TYR A 196 6.44 13.86 1.02
CA TYR A 196 5.53 12.74 0.78
C TYR A 196 5.13 12.68 -0.70
N PRO A 197 4.87 11.51 -1.31
CA PRO A 197 4.47 11.44 -2.71
C PRO A 197 3.17 12.22 -2.98
N TYR A 198 3.25 13.26 -3.82
CA TYR A 198 2.14 14.18 -4.11
C TYR A 198 0.91 13.47 -4.65
N SER A 199 1.07 12.50 -5.53
CA SER A 199 -0.07 11.77 -6.11
C SER A 199 -0.82 10.94 -5.07
N ILE A 200 -0.15 10.40 -4.04
CA ILE A 200 -0.82 9.70 -2.93
C ILE A 200 -1.61 10.71 -2.09
N GLU A 201 -1.00 11.84 -1.72
CA GLU A 201 -1.67 12.89 -0.95
C GLU A 201 -2.87 13.47 -1.71
N ALA A 202 -2.73 13.71 -3.01
CA ALA A 202 -3.82 14.19 -3.86
C ALA A 202 -4.97 13.17 -3.96
N ALA A 203 -4.65 11.88 -4.05
CA ALA A 203 -5.66 10.82 -4.05
C ALA A 203 -6.42 10.75 -2.71
N ASP A 204 -5.71 10.85 -1.60
CA ASP A 204 -6.31 10.89 -0.25
C ASP A 204 -7.22 12.12 -0.08
N ALA A 205 -6.80 13.28 -0.55
CA ALA A 205 -7.60 14.51 -0.49
C ALA A 205 -8.93 14.39 -1.26
N VAL A 206 -8.93 13.64 -2.37
CA VAL A 206 -10.15 13.40 -3.16
C VAL A 206 -11.02 12.27 -2.56
N ALA A 207 -10.41 11.32 -1.85
CA ALA A 207 -11.10 10.18 -1.25
C ALA A 207 -11.91 10.53 0.02
N VAL A 208 -11.87 11.79 0.46
CA VAL A 208 -12.61 12.25 1.65
C VAL A 208 -14.11 12.24 1.39
N ILE A 209 -14.86 11.48 2.19
CA ILE A 209 -16.34 11.50 2.18
C ILE A 209 -16.81 12.85 2.73
N SER A 210 -17.38 13.68 1.86
CA SER A 210 -17.94 14.98 2.25
C SER A 210 -19.13 14.83 3.22
N ALA A 211 -19.48 15.92 3.90
CA ALA A 211 -20.68 15.94 4.74
C ALA A 211 -21.97 15.69 3.89
N GLU A 212 -21.98 16.14 2.65
CA GLU A 212 -23.06 15.94 1.69
C GLU A 212 -23.17 14.48 1.26
N ASP A 213 -22.04 13.82 0.90
CA ASP A 213 -22.01 12.40 0.56
C ASP A 213 -22.50 11.54 1.73
N ARG A 214 -22.12 11.90 2.94
CA ARG A 214 -22.59 11.22 4.16
C ARG A 214 -24.08 11.40 4.36
N ALA A 215 -24.59 12.60 4.19
CA ALA A 215 -26.02 12.86 4.29
C ALA A 215 -26.81 12.10 3.22
N ARG A 216 -26.29 12.07 1.97
CA ARG A 216 -26.87 11.31 0.86
C ARG A 216 -26.86 9.80 1.13
N PHE A 217 -25.77 9.27 1.67
CA PHE A 217 -25.68 7.88 2.07
C PHE A 217 -26.76 7.53 3.13
N TYR A 218 -26.90 8.36 4.16
CA TYR A 218 -27.92 8.12 5.18
C TYR A 218 -29.35 8.20 4.64
N ALA A 219 -29.61 9.12 3.73
CA ALA A 219 -30.92 9.21 3.08
C ALA A 219 -31.24 7.97 2.24
N LEU A 220 -30.28 7.50 1.44
CA LEU A 220 -30.44 6.26 0.65
C LEU A 220 -30.61 5.03 1.55
N PHE A 221 -29.87 4.96 2.63
CA PHE A 221 -29.98 3.86 3.59
C PHE A 221 -31.35 3.86 4.30
N GLN A 222 -31.86 5.04 4.65
CA GLN A 222 -33.18 5.16 5.24
C GLN A 222 -34.29 4.73 4.26
N GLN A 223 -34.25 5.17 3.00
CA GLN A 223 -35.16 4.73 1.95
C GLN A 223 -35.12 3.21 1.74
N PHE A 224 -33.92 2.63 1.78
CA PHE A 224 -33.77 1.17 1.69
C PHE A 224 -34.42 0.46 2.90
N ALA A 225 -34.17 0.94 4.11
CA ALA A 225 -34.72 0.37 5.33
C ALA A 225 -36.24 0.44 5.35
N GLU A 226 -36.82 1.57 4.93
CA GLU A 226 -38.28 1.76 4.80
C GLU A 226 -38.90 0.77 3.77
N ARG A 227 -38.19 0.59 2.63
CA ARG A 227 -38.66 -0.35 1.59
C ARG A 227 -38.63 -1.80 2.03
N GLU A 228 -37.63 -2.18 2.83
CA GLU A 228 -37.44 -3.54 3.33
C GLU A 228 -38.13 -3.78 4.68
N GLY A 229 -38.91 -2.82 5.21
CA GLY A 229 -39.62 -2.93 6.47
C GLY A 229 -38.71 -3.08 7.70
N LEU A 230 -37.49 -2.55 7.62
CA LEU A 230 -36.52 -2.62 8.71
C LEU A 230 -36.66 -1.40 9.63
N ASP A 231 -36.97 -1.62 10.92
CA ASP A 231 -37.00 -0.57 11.92
C ASP A 231 -35.55 -0.14 12.28
N PHE A 232 -35.06 0.91 11.63
CA PHE A 232 -33.78 1.51 11.95
C PHE A 232 -33.96 2.79 12.76
N THR A 233 -33.70 2.71 14.05
CA THR A 233 -33.55 3.90 14.89
C THR A 233 -32.09 4.35 14.91
N PHE A 234 -31.77 5.42 14.17
CA PHE A 234 -30.47 6.07 14.32
C PHE A 234 -30.32 6.64 15.72
N SER A 235 -29.27 6.27 16.42
CA SER A 235 -28.95 6.83 17.73
C SER A 235 -28.90 8.36 17.62
N ARG A 236 -29.70 9.08 18.43
CA ARG A 236 -29.68 10.56 18.54
C ARG A 236 -28.27 11.12 18.75
N LYS A 237 -27.34 10.33 19.29
CA LYS A 237 -25.92 10.68 19.51
C LYS A 237 -25.12 10.79 18.20
N ALA A 238 -25.46 10.01 17.18
CA ALA A 238 -24.84 10.10 15.85
C ALA A 238 -25.27 11.39 15.12
N LEU A 239 -26.54 11.76 15.21
CA LEU A 239 -27.09 12.99 14.64
C LEU A 239 -26.60 14.25 15.35
N SER A 240 -26.36 14.21 16.68
CA SER A 240 -25.88 15.36 17.44
C SER A 240 -24.41 15.68 17.20
N LYS A 241 -23.56 14.68 16.92
CA LYS A 241 -22.16 14.88 16.55
C LYS A 241 -21.95 15.50 15.16
N SER A 242 -22.87 15.25 14.23
CA SER A 242 -22.81 15.86 12.88
C SER A 242 -23.13 17.35 12.91
N ARG A 243 -23.96 17.82 13.86
CA ARG A 243 -24.35 19.23 14.00
C ARG A 243 -23.35 20.09 14.79
N ARG A 244 -22.35 19.51 15.47
CA ARG A 244 -21.36 20.22 16.30
C ARG A 244 -20.01 20.44 15.64
N ARG A 245 -19.85 20.03 14.38
CA ARG A 245 -18.63 20.25 13.58
C ARG A 245 -18.95 21.09 12.34
N VAL A 246 -19.54 22.26 12.58
CA VAL A 246 -19.59 23.40 11.67
C VAL A 246 -18.75 24.48 12.32
#